data_066c5b84d5426cbdccf81d747e99ef88
#
_entry.id   066c5b84d5426cbdccf81d747e99ef88
#
_cell.length_a   1.000
_cell.length_b   1.000
_cell.length_c   1.000
_cell.angle_alpha   90.00
_cell.angle_beta   90.00
_cell.angle_gamma   90.00
#
_symmetry.space_group_name_H-M   'P 1'
#
loop_
_entity.id
_entity.type
_entity.pdbx_description
1 polymer ?
#
loop_
_entity_poly.entity_id
_entity_poly.type
_entity_poly.pdbx_seq_one_letter_code
_entity_poly.pdbx_strand_id
1 'polypeptide(L)'
;MYELLLLALLTRKPMHGYLFIRVINDMIGPFAKVSNGRLYPLLTQLEASGMIATVAEEGRQRTFAITEQGRARFHRLMLDTTSNPGDYARLFWLKVPFFEVLAGGERLYLIDHYLNYCQAHLVHLDGELTEMETYALQQRYMTPSQIAATVQAIRHLHNQWHLDYNDVLALRAAEVTRIELVDGATHGESAPTPVERAE
;
A
#
# COMPACT_ATOMS: atom_id res chain seq x y z
N MET A 1 6.25 1.52 -8.57
CA MET A 1 4.78 1.64 -8.57
C MET A 1 4.11 0.82 -9.69
N TYR A 2 4.32 1.09 -10.99
CA TYR A 2 3.57 0.41 -12.08
C TYR A 2 3.82 -1.09 -12.17
N GLU A 3 5.04 -1.58 -11.93
CA GLU A 3 5.35 -3.01 -11.85
C GLU A 3 4.51 -3.69 -10.75
N LEU A 4 4.46 -3.09 -9.55
CA LEU A 4 3.64 -3.57 -8.45
C LEU A 4 2.17 -3.71 -8.87
N LEU A 5 1.58 -2.67 -9.46
CA LEU A 5 0.17 -2.65 -9.85
C LEU A 5 -0.14 -3.66 -10.97
N LEU A 6 0.75 -3.81 -11.97
CA LEU A 6 0.59 -4.82 -13.02
C LEU A 6 0.57 -6.23 -12.46
N LEU A 7 1.57 -6.57 -11.65
CA LEU A 7 1.64 -7.89 -11.02
C LEU A 7 0.47 -8.10 -10.06
N ALA A 8 0.10 -7.10 -9.27
CA ALA A 8 -1.05 -7.14 -8.37
C ALA A 8 -2.36 -7.51 -9.09
N LEU A 9 -2.67 -6.84 -10.20
CA LEU A 9 -3.87 -7.13 -10.98
C LEU A 9 -3.86 -8.54 -11.56
N LEU A 10 -2.69 -9.02 -11.99
CA LEU A 10 -2.54 -10.37 -12.54
C LEU A 10 -2.61 -11.49 -11.49
N THR A 11 -2.45 -11.18 -10.20
CA THR A 11 -2.69 -12.19 -9.15
C THR A 11 -4.15 -12.62 -9.10
N ARG A 12 -5.08 -11.73 -9.48
CA ARG A 12 -6.53 -11.99 -9.45
C ARG A 12 -7.02 -12.74 -10.68
N LYS A 13 -6.55 -12.35 -11.87
CA LYS A 13 -6.92 -13.01 -13.14
C LYS A 13 -6.03 -12.59 -14.30
N PRO A 14 -5.94 -13.41 -15.37
CA PRO A 14 -5.35 -12.98 -16.63
C PRO A 14 -6.05 -11.74 -17.19
N MET A 15 -5.30 -10.84 -17.86
CA MET A 15 -5.80 -9.54 -18.28
C MET A 15 -5.17 -9.08 -19.61
N HIS A 16 -5.96 -8.35 -20.42
CA HIS A 16 -5.48 -7.72 -21.66
C HIS A 16 -4.72 -6.43 -21.37
N GLY A 17 -3.72 -6.12 -22.23
CA GLY A 17 -2.89 -4.91 -22.08
C GLY A 17 -3.70 -3.61 -21.98
N TYR A 18 -4.77 -3.46 -22.74
CA TYR A 18 -5.65 -2.29 -22.68
C TYR A 18 -6.36 -2.12 -21.32
N LEU A 19 -6.79 -3.24 -20.72
CA LEU A 19 -7.52 -3.19 -19.45
C LEU A 19 -6.62 -2.72 -18.29
N PHE A 20 -5.32 -3.04 -18.32
CA PHE A 20 -4.36 -2.52 -17.34
C PHE A 20 -4.34 -0.99 -17.29
N ILE A 21 -4.29 -0.33 -18.46
CA ILE A 21 -4.23 1.14 -18.52
C ILE A 21 -5.46 1.73 -17.85
N ARG A 22 -6.64 1.19 -18.15
CA ARG A 22 -7.89 1.67 -17.56
C ARG A 22 -7.89 1.51 -16.05
N VAL A 23 -7.66 0.29 -15.55
CA VAL A 23 -7.72 -0.01 -14.11
C VAL A 23 -6.63 0.73 -13.34
N ILE A 24 -5.39 0.78 -13.87
CA ILE A 24 -4.30 1.51 -13.20
C ILE A 24 -4.60 3.00 -13.15
N ASN A 25 -5.12 3.60 -14.23
CA ASN A 25 -5.49 5.01 -14.22
C ASN A 25 -6.61 5.32 -13.22
N ASP A 26 -7.60 4.43 -13.08
CA ASP A 26 -8.64 4.55 -12.06
C ASP A 26 -8.04 4.50 -10.64
N MET A 27 -7.05 3.63 -10.41
CA MET A 27 -6.39 3.49 -9.10
C MET A 27 -5.49 4.67 -8.75
N ILE A 28 -4.79 5.26 -9.74
CA ILE A 28 -3.83 6.35 -9.46
C ILE A 28 -4.46 7.75 -9.46
N GLY A 29 -5.72 7.85 -9.88
CA GLY A 29 -6.52 9.08 -9.83
C GLY A 29 -6.37 9.99 -11.05
N PRO A 30 -7.14 11.09 -11.11
CA PRO A 30 -7.37 11.87 -12.32
C PRO A 30 -6.17 12.69 -12.79
N PHE A 31 -5.23 13.01 -11.91
CA PHE A 31 -4.08 13.88 -12.22
C PHE A 31 -2.80 13.12 -12.61
N ALA A 32 -2.82 11.79 -12.55
CA ALA A 32 -1.73 10.94 -13.01
C ALA A 32 -2.27 9.94 -14.02
N LYS A 33 -1.59 9.82 -15.17
CA LYS A 33 -2.01 8.86 -16.22
C LYS A 33 -0.82 8.02 -16.66
N VAL A 34 -1.04 6.70 -16.71
CA VAL A 34 -0.13 5.82 -17.42
C VAL A 34 -0.53 5.78 -18.89
N SER A 35 0.43 6.00 -19.77
CA SER A 35 0.23 5.94 -21.23
C SER A 35 0.60 4.57 -21.79
N ASN A 36 0.12 4.28 -23.00
CA ASN A 36 0.53 3.10 -23.76
C ASN A 36 2.06 3.01 -23.90
N GLY A 37 2.71 4.14 -24.21
CA GLY A 37 4.15 4.22 -24.39
C GLY A 37 4.96 3.88 -23.13
N ARG A 38 4.37 3.95 -21.93
CA ARG A 38 5.02 3.56 -20.67
C ARG A 38 4.65 2.12 -20.26
N LEU A 39 3.42 1.70 -20.52
CA LEU A 39 2.93 0.41 -20.07
C LEU A 39 3.44 -0.75 -20.94
N TYR A 40 3.37 -0.63 -22.27
CA TYR A 40 3.75 -1.73 -23.15
C TYR A 40 5.23 -2.12 -23.08
N PRO A 41 6.20 -1.18 -23.00
CA PRO A 41 7.59 -1.54 -22.72
C PRO A 41 7.77 -2.29 -21.40
N LEU A 42 7.01 -1.92 -20.36
CA LEU A 42 7.06 -2.61 -19.07
C LEU A 42 6.47 -4.03 -19.17
N LEU A 43 5.37 -4.24 -19.88
CA LEU A 43 4.81 -5.58 -20.14
C LEU A 43 5.82 -6.45 -20.91
N THR A 44 6.47 -5.90 -21.94
CA THR A 44 7.51 -6.60 -22.69
C THR A 44 8.69 -6.98 -21.80
N GLN A 45 9.14 -6.09 -20.94
CA GLN A 45 10.22 -6.35 -19.97
C GLN A 45 9.85 -7.44 -18.97
N LEU A 46 8.62 -7.39 -18.41
CA LEU A 46 8.14 -8.39 -17.47
C LEU A 46 8.00 -9.77 -18.11
N GLU A 47 7.56 -9.83 -19.36
CA GLU A 47 7.47 -11.07 -20.13
C GLU A 47 8.87 -11.63 -20.46
N ALA A 48 9.78 -10.80 -20.96
CA ALA A 48 11.15 -11.20 -21.25
C ALA A 48 11.91 -11.69 -20.00
N SER A 49 11.57 -11.15 -18.82
CA SER A 49 12.12 -11.61 -17.54
C SER A 49 11.36 -12.78 -16.91
N GLY A 50 10.37 -13.35 -17.59
CA GLY A 50 9.60 -14.51 -17.12
C GLY A 50 8.63 -14.21 -15.97
N MET A 51 8.36 -12.96 -15.64
CA MET A 51 7.42 -12.59 -14.56
C MET A 51 5.96 -12.74 -14.98
N ILE A 52 5.68 -12.57 -16.25
CA ILE A 52 4.36 -12.76 -16.86
C ILE A 52 4.51 -13.59 -18.14
N ALA A 53 3.41 -14.20 -18.59
CA ALA A 53 3.38 -14.94 -19.84
C ALA A 53 2.13 -14.55 -20.65
N THR A 54 2.24 -14.52 -21.96
CA THR A 54 1.07 -14.46 -22.86
C THR A 54 0.35 -15.80 -22.84
N VAL A 55 -0.95 -15.81 -22.49
CA VAL A 55 -1.78 -17.03 -22.39
C VAL A 55 -2.84 -17.11 -23.48
N ALA A 56 -3.15 -16.01 -24.15
CA ALA A 56 -4.01 -15.94 -25.31
C ALA A 56 -3.63 -14.75 -26.21
N GLU A 57 -3.85 -14.91 -27.51
CA GLU A 57 -3.60 -13.87 -28.51
C GLU A 57 -4.74 -13.88 -29.53
N GLU A 58 -5.48 -12.77 -29.61
CA GLU A 58 -6.58 -12.58 -30.55
C GLU A 58 -6.30 -11.33 -31.40
N GLY A 59 -5.79 -11.55 -32.61
CA GLY A 59 -5.35 -10.47 -33.50
C GLY A 59 -4.20 -9.65 -32.87
N ARG A 60 -4.49 -8.39 -32.51
CA ARG A 60 -3.52 -7.50 -31.83
C ARG A 60 -3.65 -7.47 -30.32
N GLN A 61 -4.60 -8.21 -29.75
CA GLN A 61 -4.84 -8.22 -28.31
C GLN A 61 -4.16 -9.43 -27.68
N ARG A 62 -3.27 -9.15 -26.74
CA ARG A 62 -2.57 -10.17 -25.95
C ARG A 62 -3.11 -10.18 -24.51
N THR A 63 -3.41 -11.38 -24.03
CA THR A 63 -3.79 -11.63 -22.63
C THR A 63 -2.59 -12.14 -21.86
N PHE A 64 -2.29 -11.49 -20.77
CA PHE A 64 -1.18 -11.83 -19.91
C PHE A 64 -1.64 -12.51 -18.63
N ALA A 65 -0.87 -13.46 -18.13
CA ALA A 65 -1.03 -14.07 -16.82
C ALA A 65 0.28 -13.95 -16.02
N ILE A 66 0.17 -13.91 -14.70
CA ILE A 66 1.33 -13.94 -13.80
C ILE A 66 1.90 -15.36 -13.74
N THR A 67 3.23 -15.46 -13.74
CA THR A 67 3.95 -16.72 -13.51
C THR A 67 4.24 -16.89 -12.01
N GLU A 68 4.79 -18.06 -11.63
CA GLU A 68 5.26 -18.28 -10.26
C GLU A 68 6.39 -17.31 -9.89
N GLN A 69 7.31 -17.06 -10.82
CA GLN A 69 8.37 -16.06 -10.64
C GLN A 69 7.81 -14.64 -10.47
N GLY A 70 6.75 -14.31 -11.22
CA GLY A 70 6.02 -13.05 -11.08
C GLY A 70 5.33 -12.92 -9.72
N ARG A 71 4.72 -13.99 -9.19
CA ARG A 71 4.13 -14.02 -7.85
C ARG A 71 5.18 -13.78 -6.76
N ALA A 72 6.33 -14.45 -6.86
CA ALA A 72 7.43 -14.22 -5.93
C ALA A 72 7.99 -12.79 -6.00
N ARG A 73 8.06 -12.20 -7.20
CA ARG A 73 8.44 -10.80 -7.39
C ARG A 73 7.39 -9.85 -6.80
N PHE A 74 6.12 -10.09 -7.04
CA PHE A 74 5.01 -9.32 -6.48
C PHE A 74 5.05 -9.32 -4.95
N HIS A 75 5.22 -10.48 -4.33
CA HIS A 75 5.33 -10.59 -2.88
C HIS A 75 6.47 -9.73 -2.32
N ARG A 76 7.66 -9.77 -2.94
CA ARG A 76 8.78 -8.89 -2.55
C ARG A 76 8.45 -7.40 -2.67
N LEU A 77 7.75 -7.00 -3.74
CA LEU A 77 7.31 -5.61 -3.93
C LEU A 77 6.26 -5.18 -2.91
N MET A 78 5.39 -6.10 -2.49
CA MET A 78 4.43 -5.83 -1.40
C MET A 78 5.14 -5.51 -0.09
N LEU A 79 6.17 -6.26 0.27
CA LEU A 79 6.92 -6.09 1.53
C LEU A 79 7.96 -4.97 1.48
N ASP A 80 8.24 -4.39 0.31
CA ASP A 80 9.18 -3.27 0.18
C ASP A 80 8.63 -1.99 0.81
N THR A 81 9.28 -1.52 1.87
CA THR A 81 8.95 -0.28 2.61
C THR A 81 9.99 0.82 2.41
N THR A 82 11.07 0.56 1.66
CA THR A 82 12.27 1.42 1.63
C THR A 82 12.57 2.06 0.28
N SER A 83 12.13 1.45 -0.83
CA SER A 83 12.58 1.85 -2.18
C SER A 83 12.06 3.21 -2.67
N ASN A 84 11.00 3.76 -2.08
CA ASN A 84 10.39 5.02 -2.50
C ASN A 84 9.86 5.83 -1.31
N PRO A 85 10.74 6.41 -0.47
CA PRO A 85 10.30 7.13 0.73
C PRO A 85 9.35 8.29 0.42
N GLY A 86 9.56 9.04 -0.67
CA GLY A 86 8.72 10.17 -1.06
C GLY A 86 7.31 9.79 -1.54
N ASP A 87 7.13 8.56 -2.02
CA ASP A 87 5.83 8.02 -2.48
C ASP A 87 5.24 6.99 -1.50
N TYR A 88 5.83 6.83 -0.31
CA TYR A 88 5.52 5.70 0.57
C TYR A 88 4.05 5.70 1.01
N ALA A 89 3.49 6.83 1.39
CA ALA A 89 2.08 6.95 1.76
C ALA A 89 1.15 6.45 0.63
N ARG A 90 1.39 6.95 -0.59
CA ARG A 90 0.61 6.53 -1.76
C ARG A 90 0.78 5.04 -2.06
N LEU A 91 1.99 4.52 -1.96
CA LEU A 91 2.28 3.10 -2.21
C LEU A 91 1.64 2.20 -1.17
N PHE A 92 1.61 2.60 0.10
CA PHE A 92 0.94 1.86 1.16
C PHE A 92 -0.55 1.66 0.82
N TRP A 93 -1.27 2.76 0.54
CA TRP A 93 -2.69 2.68 0.22
C TRP A 93 -3.00 1.94 -1.09
N LEU A 94 -2.08 1.95 -2.06
CA LEU A 94 -2.18 1.13 -3.28
C LEU A 94 -1.96 -0.37 -3.01
N LYS A 95 -1.27 -0.75 -1.93
CA LYS A 95 -1.06 -2.14 -1.51
C LYS A 95 -2.24 -2.71 -0.73
N VAL A 96 -2.92 -1.91 0.08
CA VAL A 96 -4.02 -2.34 0.96
C VAL A 96 -5.08 -3.21 0.24
N PRO A 97 -5.57 -2.88 -0.97
CA PRO A 97 -6.52 -3.72 -1.71
C PRO A 97 -6.03 -5.12 -2.06
N PHE A 98 -4.73 -5.40 -1.92
CA PHE A 98 -4.09 -6.68 -2.24
C PHE A 98 -3.52 -7.40 -1.01
N PHE A 99 -3.92 -6.97 0.19
CA PHE A 99 -3.46 -7.58 1.43
C PHE A 99 -3.89 -9.05 1.58
N GLU A 100 -4.91 -9.49 0.83
CA GLU A 100 -5.36 -10.88 0.81
C GLU A 100 -4.28 -11.89 0.37
N VAL A 101 -3.25 -11.44 -0.37
CA VAL A 101 -2.14 -12.31 -0.82
C VAL A 101 -1.02 -12.46 0.22
N LEU A 102 -1.10 -11.72 1.34
CA LEU A 102 -0.09 -11.70 2.40
C LEU A 102 -0.56 -12.51 3.61
N ALA A 103 0.38 -13.08 4.35
CA ALA A 103 0.11 -13.66 5.66
C ALA A 103 -0.26 -12.58 6.68
N GLY A 104 -0.99 -12.95 7.76
CA GLY A 104 -1.45 -12.01 8.80
C GLY A 104 -0.32 -11.19 9.42
N GLY A 105 0.79 -11.85 9.76
CA GLY A 105 1.96 -11.19 10.32
C GLY A 105 2.62 -10.20 9.34
N GLU A 106 2.62 -10.50 8.02
CA GLU A 106 3.17 -9.61 6.99
C GLU A 106 2.29 -8.36 6.81
N ARG A 107 0.96 -8.53 6.88
CA ARG A 107 0.02 -7.39 6.85
C ARG A 107 0.22 -6.49 8.05
N LEU A 108 0.29 -7.05 9.27
CA LEU A 108 0.56 -6.27 10.48
C LEU A 108 1.92 -5.56 10.41
N TYR A 109 2.96 -6.22 9.90
CA TYR A 109 4.26 -5.59 9.71
C TYR A 109 4.16 -4.34 8.82
N LEU A 110 3.45 -4.41 7.69
CA LEU A 110 3.28 -3.26 6.80
C LEU A 110 2.46 -2.14 7.45
N ILE A 111 1.41 -2.50 8.17
CA ILE A 111 0.54 -1.56 8.88
C ILE A 111 1.34 -0.85 9.99
N ASP A 112 2.07 -1.59 10.83
CA ASP A 112 2.87 -1.04 11.91
C ASP A 112 4.02 -0.16 11.38
N HIS A 113 4.64 -0.57 10.27
CA HIS A 113 5.67 0.24 9.61
C HIS A 113 5.08 1.57 9.12
N TYR A 114 3.87 1.56 8.55
CA TYR A 114 3.23 2.78 8.08
C TYR A 114 2.71 3.67 9.22
N LEU A 115 2.24 3.10 10.33
CA LEU A 115 1.94 3.85 11.55
C LEU A 115 3.16 4.61 12.08
N ASN A 116 4.31 3.94 12.14
CA ASN A 116 5.57 4.59 12.55
C ASN A 116 5.96 5.72 11.57
N TYR A 117 5.73 5.54 10.28
CA TYR A 117 5.98 6.58 9.27
C TYR A 117 5.07 7.80 9.47
N CYS A 118 3.76 7.61 9.70
CA CYS A 118 2.84 8.69 10.03
C CYS A 118 3.25 9.40 11.33
N GLN A 119 3.61 8.66 12.36
CA GLN A 119 4.05 9.21 13.64
C GLN A 119 5.33 10.05 13.50
N ALA A 120 6.29 9.61 12.68
CA ALA A 120 7.49 10.40 12.41
C ALA A 120 7.18 11.74 11.73
N HIS A 121 6.20 11.78 10.81
CA HIS A 121 5.74 13.01 10.20
C HIS A 121 5.04 13.94 11.21
N LEU A 122 4.21 13.40 12.09
CA LEU A 122 3.54 14.18 13.13
C LEU A 122 4.55 14.81 14.09
N VAL A 123 5.52 14.04 14.58
CA VAL A 123 6.60 14.54 15.47
C VAL A 123 7.42 15.63 14.77
N HIS A 124 7.74 15.46 13.49
CA HIS A 124 8.44 16.48 12.72
C HIS A 124 7.62 17.79 12.64
N LEU A 125 6.34 17.70 12.29
CA LEU A 125 5.47 18.88 12.15
C LEU A 125 5.18 19.56 13.49
N ASP A 126 5.11 18.82 14.59
CA ASP A 126 5.04 19.39 15.95
C ASP A 126 6.30 20.22 16.28
N GLY A 127 7.48 19.72 15.88
CA GLY A 127 8.74 20.46 15.99
C GLY A 127 8.71 21.75 15.18
N GLU A 128 8.26 21.70 13.93
CA GLU A 128 8.14 22.88 13.05
C GLU A 128 7.16 23.91 13.62
N LEU A 129 6.03 23.49 14.20
CA LEU A 129 5.07 24.39 14.85
C LEU A 129 5.72 25.09 16.06
N THR A 130 6.46 24.34 16.89
CA THR A 130 7.17 24.91 18.06
C THR A 130 8.25 25.89 17.62
N GLU A 131 8.96 25.60 16.54
CA GLU A 131 9.96 26.50 15.98
C GLU A 131 9.31 27.80 15.48
N MET A 132 8.16 27.72 14.79
CA MET A 132 7.42 28.90 14.32
C MET A 132 6.93 29.79 15.49
N GLU A 133 6.54 29.22 16.62
CA GLU A 133 6.23 29.97 17.83
C GLU A 133 7.46 30.75 18.36
N THR A 134 8.63 30.10 18.31
CA THR A 134 9.90 30.74 18.71
C THR A 134 10.27 31.89 17.77
N TYR A 135 10.14 31.70 16.44
CA TYR A 135 10.35 32.76 15.45
C TYR A 135 9.38 33.94 15.64
N ALA A 136 8.12 33.67 15.99
CA ALA A 136 7.14 34.69 16.29
C ALA A 136 7.56 35.58 17.46
N LEU A 137 8.17 34.99 18.50
CA LEU A 137 8.68 35.72 19.66
C LEU A 137 9.92 36.56 19.35
N GLN A 138 10.79 36.06 18.47
CA GLN A 138 12.08 36.72 18.16
C GLN A 138 11.98 37.77 17.05
N GLN A 139 10.90 37.79 16.24
CA GLN A 139 10.64 38.69 15.08
C GLN A 139 11.84 38.84 14.11
N ARG A 140 12.65 37.80 13.96
CA ARG A 140 14.01 37.94 13.41
C ARG A 140 14.11 37.84 11.89
N TYR A 141 13.20 37.11 11.22
CA TYR A 141 13.31 36.82 9.78
C TYR A 141 11.99 36.81 9.01
N MET A 142 10.84 36.80 9.70
CA MET A 142 9.51 36.73 9.10
C MET A 142 8.58 37.76 9.66
N THR A 143 7.70 38.32 8.81
CA THR A 143 6.62 39.17 9.27
C THR A 143 5.54 38.34 9.97
N PRO A 144 4.70 38.93 10.85
CA PRO A 144 3.60 38.22 11.50
C PRO A 144 2.65 37.53 10.49
N SER A 145 2.41 38.14 9.35
CA SER A 145 1.57 37.56 8.27
C SER A 145 2.22 36.34 7.65
N GLN A 146 3.52 36.35 7.42
CA GLN A 146 4.26 35.19 6.90
C GLN A 146 4.26 34.03 7.89
N ILE A 147 4.47 34.32 9.17
CA ILE A 147 4.41 33.31 10.24
C ILE A 147 3.01 32.69 10.28
N ALA A 148 1.96 33.50 10.29
CA ALA A 148 0.59 33.00 10.32
C ALA A 148 0.27 32.08 9.12
N ALA A 149 0.70 32.46 7.91
CA ALA A 149 0.52 31.66 6.71
C ALA A 149 1.31 30.32 6.77
N THR A 150 2.55 30.36 7.27
CA THR A 150 3.38 29.16 7.45
C THR A 150 2.77 28.20 8.47
N VAL A 151 2.34 28.72 9.63
CA VAL A 151 1.67 27.94 10.68
C VAL A 151 0.39 27.30 10.13
N GLN A 152 -0.39 28.03 9.33
CA GLN A 152 -1.59 27.48 8.70
C GLN A 152 -1.26 26.32 7.76
N ALA A 153 -0.21 26.43 6.94
CA ALA A 153 0.23 25.38 6.04
C ALA A 153 0.72 24.14 6.81
N ILE A 154 1.54 24.32 7.86
CA ILE A 154 2.02 23.22 8.71
C ILE A 154 0.85 22.51 9.40
N ARG A 155 -0.10 23.25 9.98
CA ARG A 155 -1.31 22.68 10.59
C ARG A 155 -2.15 21.89 9.60
N HIS A 156 -2.26 22.34 8.35
CA HIS A 156 -2.96 21.60 7.33
C HIS A 156 -2.30 20.22 7.07
N LEU A 157 -0.97 20.20 6.91
CA LEU A 157 -0.21 18.95 6.73
C LEU A 157 -0.33 18.04 7.96
N HIS A 158 -0.22 18.62 9.16
CA HIS A 158 -0.37 17.90 10.42
C HIS A 158 -1.75 17.22 10.52
N ASN A 159 -2.83 17.93 10.17
CA ASN A 159 -4.18 17.35 10.17
C ASN A 159 -4.32 16.21 9.15
N GLN A 160 -3.69 16.31 7.97
CA GLN A 160 -3.68 15.24 6.98
C GLN A 160 -2.99 13.97 7.52
N TRP A 161 -1.83 14.13 8.17
CA TRP A 161 -1.11 13.00 8.77
C TRP A 161 -1.86 12.41 9.97
N HIS A 162 -2.57 13.22 10.75
CA HIS A 162 -3.43 12.73 11.83
C HIS A 162 -4.59 11.89 11.30
N LEU A 163 -5.23 12.32 10.22
CA LEU A 163 -6.29 11.55 9.57
C LEU A 163 -5.75 10.20 9.10
N ASP A 164 -4.64 10.22 8.37
CA ASP A 164 -3.99 9.02 7.84
C ASP A 164 -3.58 8.04 8.96
N TYR A 165 -3.01 8.56 10.05
CA TYR A 165 -2.65 7.79 11.24
C TYR A 165 -3.88 7.09 11.86
N ASN A 166 -5.00 7.81 12.01
CA ASN A 166 -6.22 7.25 12.58
C ASN A 166 -6.86 6.18 11.68
N ASP A 167 -6.86 6.40 10.36
CA ASP A 167 -7.36 5.41 9.40
C ASP A 167 -6.54 4.12 9.45
N VAL A 168 -5.23 4.23 9.60
CA VAL A 168 -4.34 3.07 9.71
C VAL A 168 -4.46 2.39 11.08
N LEU A 169 -4.71 3.13 12.17
CA LEU A 169 -5.06 2.52 13.46
C LEU A 169 -6.33 1.68 13.38
N ALA A 170 -7.35 2.17 12.68
CA ALA A 170 -8.58 1.42 12.45
C ALA A 170 -8.32 0.16 11.60
N LEU A 171 -7.49 0.28 10.55
CA LEU A 171 -7.07 -0.84 9.71
C LEU A 171 -6.32 -1.90 10.55
N ARG A 172 -5.42 -1.46 11.45
CA ARG A 172 -4.69 -2.34 12.37
C ARG A 172 -5.63 -3.13 13.28
N ALA A 173 -6.58 -2.43 13.89
CA ALA A 173 -7.56 -3.07 14.79
C ALA A 173 -8.39 -4.14 14.06
N ALA A 174 -8.85 -3.83 12.85
CA ALA A 174 -9.58 -4.78 12.01
C ALA A 174 -8.73 -6.01 11.65
N GLU A 175 -7.44 -5.81 11.35
CA GLU A 175 -6.54 -6.91 11.00
C GLU A 175 -6.23 -7.81 12.20
N VAL A 176 -6.01 -7.24 13.39
CA VAL A 176 -5.82 -8.01 14.64
C VAL A 176 -7.04 -8.89 14.89
N THR A 177 -8.23 -8.32 14.85
CA THR A 177 -9.49 -9.08 15.03
C THR A 177 -9.62 -10.21 13.99
N ARG A 178 -9.25 -9.95 12.74
CA ARG A 178 -9.29 -10.96 11.66
C ARG A 178 -8.36 -12.13 11.95
N ILE A 179 -7.15 -11.87 12.44
CA ILE A 179 -6.16 -12.90 12.79
C ILE A 179 -6.68 -13.75 13.96
N GLU A 180 -7.18 -13.11 15.02
CA GLU A 180 -7.74 -13.79 16.19
C GLU A 180 -8.90 -14.73 15.82
N LEU A 181 -9.78 -14.30 14.90
CA LEU A 181 -10.89 -15.13 14.43
C LEU A 181 -10.41 -16.36 13.64
N VAL A 182 -9.34 -16.22 12.84
CA VAL A 182 -8.76 -17.33 12.07
C VAL A 182 -8.09 -18.32 13.02
N ASP A 183 -7.30 -17.84 13.99
CA ASP A 183 -6.60 -18.66 14.97
C ASP A 183 -7.59 -19.38 15.91
N GLY A 184 -8.65 -18.72 16.34
CA GLY A 184 -9.72 -19.29 17.14
C GLY A 184 -10.50 -20.42 16.43
N ALA A 185 -10.72 -20.27 15.12
CA ALA A 185 -11.37 -21.29 14.30
C ALA A 185 -10.51 -22.57 14.13
N THR A 186 -9.18 -22.41 14.02
CA THR A 186 -8.25 -23.55 13.91
C THR A 186 -8.07 -24.34 15.20
N HIS A 187 -8.29 -23.73 16.37
CA HIS A 187 -8.19 -24.39 17.68
C HIS A 187 -9.51 -25.01 18.17
N GLY A 188 -10.64 -24.65 17.56
CA GLY A 188 -11.98 -25.16 17.92
C GLY A 188 -12.30 -26.57 17.38
N GLU A 189 -11.54 -27.07 16.40
CA GLU A 189 -11.81 -28.39 15.76
C GLU A 189 -11.13 -29.59 16.44
N SER A 190 -10.38 -29.38 17.51
CA SER A 190 -9.66 -30.45 18.23
C SER A 190 -10.40 -30.91 19.50
N ALA A 191 -11.71 -31.09 19.46
CA ALA A 191 -12.42 -31.81 20.55
C ALA A 191 -12.24 -33.33 20.36
N PRO A 192 -11.74 -34.08 21.34
CA PRO A 192 -11.58 -35.51 21.20
C PRO A 192 -12.97 -36.20 21.20
N THR A 193 -13.19 -37.02 20.20
CA THR A 193 -14.34 -37.93 20.13
C THR A 193 -14.39 -38.76 21.41
N PRO A 194 -15.55 -38.89 22.10
CA PRO A 194 -15.66 -39.80 23.25
C PRO A 194 -15.44 -41.22 22.79
N VAL A 195 -14.47 -41.88 23.38
CA VAL A 195 -14.29 -43.34 23.24
C VAL A 195 -15.48 -44.02 23.91
N GLU A 196 -16.43 -44.56 23.15
CA GLU A 196 -17.42 -45.49 23.60
C GLU A 196 -16.74 -46.72 24.21
N ARG A 197 -16.85 -46.87 25.52
CA ARG A 197 -16.54 -48.15 26.21
C ARG A 197 -17.67 -49.11 25.92
N ALA A 198 -17.41 -50.09 25.09
CA ALA A 198 -18.23 -51.28 25.02
C ALA A 198 -17.92 -52.16 26.25
N GLU A 199 -18.96 -52.51 27.02
CA GLU A 199 -19.00 -53.62 27.95
C GLU A 199 -19.21 -54.94 27.21
#